data_1a0a45a454727c2a7c20f61dc239504f
#
_entry.id   1a0a45a454727c2a7c20f61dc239504f
#
_cell.length_a   1.000
_cell.length_b   1.000
_cell.length_c   1.000
_cell.angle_alpha   90.00
_cell.angle_beta   90.00
_cell.angle_gamma   90.00
#
_symmetry.space_group_name_H-M   'P 1'
#
loop_
_entity.id
_entity.type
_entity.pdbx_description
1 polymer ?
#
loop_
_entity_poly.entity_id
_entity_poly.type
_entity_poly.pdbx_seq_one_letter_code
_entity_poly.pdbx_strand_id
1 'polypeptide(L)'
;MSAHGTLLLVEKCSHCISWYDIESGRRVHSVALPSYPHEFVTDRADRYAWVGHYGVETSGHAGAGGHSLLQIDIAAGVLVRTIDLAPFNRIHGLQMDEQDRLYALSEEKATLLVLDRPSIDDGPRRAVPSGGIKSHLFALTRDGGTAYCMNLLSHTVTKVKPWDPLAAPVACHPGDKPEGYCLSGDERTLFVSNRWSGTLAAIDTESMTVRKRAPSRDDPTRIYRWSDNLLLVTNYGERSVSLVDPHTLEEVDHVPMQARAIALSFDRERGVAFVSQDDDRVGVFDVRTRRFESYIATQREPDVSKVIGSRG
;
A
#
# COMPACT_ATOMS: atom_id res chain seq x y z
N MET A 1 -22.15 -6.60 -12.26
CA MET A 1 -20.76 -6.98 -11.90
C MET A 1 -20.50 -8.32 -12.60
N SER A 2 -19.32 -8.48 -13.20
CA SER A 2 -18.98 -9.73 -13.89
C SER A 2 -18.87 -10.90 -12.90
N ALA A 3 -19.07 -12.12 -13.38
CA ALA A 3 -18.94 -13.33 -12.56
C ALA A 3 -17.51 -13.56 -12.04
N HIS A 4 -16.52 -12.83 -12.57
CA HIS A 4 -15.09 -13.00 -12.30
C HIS A 4 -14.47 -11.84 -11.51
N GLY A 5 -15.28 -10.92 -10.99
CA GLY A 5 -14.81 -9.78 -10.19
C GLY A 5 -14.38 -8.57 -11.03
N THR A 6 -14.13 -7.49 -10.32
CA THR A 6 -13.69 -6.20 -10.90
C THR A 6 -12.39 -5.78 -10.22
N LEU A 7 -11.41 -5.35 -11.00
CA LEU A 7 -10.20 -4.71 -10.46
C LEU A 7 -10.45 -3.21 -10.33
N LEU A 8 -10.50 -2.72 -9.10
CA LEU A 8 -10.50 -1.29 -8.80
C LEU A 8 -9.04 -0.83 -8.78
N LEU A 9 -8.72 0.25 -9.49
CA LEU A 9 -7.35 0.68 -9.74
C LEU A 9 -7.21 2.20 -9.69
N VAL A 10 -6.28 2.71 -8.92
CA VAL A 10 -5.84 4.11 -9.03
C VAL A 10 -4.82 4.23 -10.16
N GLU A 11 -5.05 5.19 -11.06
CA GLU A 11 -4.17 5.54 -12.18
C GLU A 11 -3.61 6.93 -11.92
N LYS A 12 -2.46 6.95 -11.25
CA LYS A 12 -1.89 8.14 -10.61
C LYS A 12 -1.68 9.31 -11.56
N CYS A 13 -1.03 9.07 -12.70
CA CYS A 13 -0.74 10.11 -13.69
C CYS A 13 -1.89 10.37 -14.68
N SER A 14 -2.97 9.61 -14.60
CA SER A 14 -4.25 9.92 -15.26
C SER A 14 -5.26 10.58 -14.33
N HIS A 15 -4.89 10.75 -13.05
CA HIS A 15 -5.70 11.45 -12.05
C HIS A 15 -7.11 10.87 -11.93
N CYS A 16 -7.21 9.54 -11.81
CA CYS A 16 -8.49 8.86 -11.72
C CYS A 16 -8.42 7.55 -10.92
N ILE A 17 -9.59 7.06 -10.56
CA ILE A 17 -9.79 5.68 -10.11
C ILE A 17 -10.71 5.00 -11.13
N SER A 18 -10.36 3.78 -11.55
CA SER A 18 -11.00 3.07 -12.65
C SER A 18 -11.42 1.66 -12.24
N TRP A 19 -12.47 1.15 -12.88
CA TRP A 19 -12.97 -0.21 -12.75
C TRP A 19 -12.62 -0.99 -14.00
N TYR A 20 -11.95 -2.11 -13.85
CA TYR A 20 -11.61 -3.03 -14.94
C TYR A 20 -12.32 -4.36 -14.75
N ASP A 21 -12.99 -4.84 -15.77
CA ASP A 21 -13.47 -6.21 -15.81
C ASP A 21 -12.27 -7.14 -15.95
N ILE A 22 -12.07 -8.02 -14.97
CA ILE A 22 -10.85 -8.85 -14.89
C ILE A 22 -10.77 -9.85 -16.05
N GLU A 23 -11.91 -10.38 -16.52
CA GLU A 23 -11.94 -11.39 -17.57
C GLU A 23 -11.56 -10.82 -18.93
N SER A 24 -12.20 -9.70 -19.31
CA SER A 24 -11.96 -9.07 -20.59
C SER A 24 -10.79 -8.09 -20.62
N GLY A 25 -10.27 -7.70 -19.46
CA GLY A 25 -9.26 -6.65 -19.31
C GLY A 25 -9.76 -5.25 -19.69
N ARG A 26 -11.05 -5.05 -19.87
CA ARG A 26 -11.63 -3.78 -20.34
C ARG A 26 -11.95 -2.86 -19.17
N ARG A 27 -11.59 -1.59 -19.32
CA ARG A 27 -12.06 -0.54 -18.42
C ARG A 27 -13.55 -0.32 -18.64
N VAL A 28 -14.33 -0.52 -17.57
CA VAL A 28 -15.80 -0.40 -17.61
C VAL A 28 -16.30 0.92 -17.04
N HIS A 29 -15.52 1.56 -16.17
CA HIS A 29 -15.86 2.84 -15.56
C HIS A 29 -14.61 3.58 -15.08
N SER A 30 -14.73 4.91 -14.89
CA SER A 30 -13.66 5.74 -14.33
C SER A 30 -14.23 7.00 -13.69
N VAL A 31 -13.62 7.43 -12.58
CA VAL A 31 -13.94 8.68 -11.88
C VAL A 31 -12.70 9.56 -11.85
N ALA A 32 -12.82 10.78 -12.37
CA ALA A 32 -11.77 11.77 -12.30
C ALA A 32 -11.56 12.23 -10.85
N LEU A 33 -10.29 12.37 -10.46
CA LEU A 33 -9.86 12.79 -9.12
C LEU A 33 -8.92 14.00 -9.23
N PRO A 34 -8.65 14.71 -8.13
CA PRO A 34 -7.57 15.68 -8.07
C PRO A 34 -6.22 15.07 -8.48
N SER A 35 -5.25 15.93 -8.84
CA SER A 35 -3.95 15.51 -9.37
C SER A 35 -3.20 14.55 -8.46
N TYR A 36 -2.63 13.51 -9.04
CA TYR A 36 -1.80 12.50 -8.37
C TYR A 36 -2.47 11.86 -7.16
N PRO A 37 -3.67 11.22 -7.32
CA PRO A 37 -4.18 10.29 -6.32
C PRO A 37 -3.18 9.13 -6.18
N HIS A 38 -3.06 8.53 -5.00
CA HIS A 38 -2.08 7.48 -4.79
C HIS A 38 -2.70 6.24 -4.14
N GLU A 39 -2.46 6.04 -2.86
CA GLU A 39 -3.01 4.88 -2.12
C GLU A 39 -4.53 4.99 -1.95
N PHE A 40 -5.19 3.83 -1.86
CA PHE A 40 -6.57 3.76 -1.41
C PHE A 40 -6.83 2.54 -0.54
N VAL A 41 -7.88 2.60 0.24
CA VAL A 41 -8.43 1.48 1.02
C VAL A 41 -9.93 1.43 0.87
N THR A 42 -10.53 0.26 1.10
CA THR A 42 -11.99 0.11 1.12
C THR A 42 -12.46 -0.33 2.50
N ASP A 43 -13.73 -0.05 2.83
CA ASP A 43 -14.36 -0.69 3.97
C ASP A 43 -14.52 -2.20 3.75
N ARG A 44 -14.80 -2.94 4.81
CA ARG A 44 -14.90 -4.41 4.78
C ARG A 44 -16.01 -4.92 3.86
N ALA A 45 -17.02 -4.09 3.61
CA ALA A 45 -18.14 -4.41 2.73
C ALA A 45 -17.88 -4.04 1.26
N ASP A 46 -16.73 -3.44 0.94
CA ASP A 46 -16.41 -2.85 -0.38
C ASP A 46 -17.50 -1.88 -0.88
N ARG A 47 -18.13 -1.16 0.04
CA ARG A 47 -19.11 -0.14 -0.29
C ARG A 47 -18.45 1.16 -0.68
N TYR A 48 -17.43 1.57 0.07
CA TYR A 48 -16.69 2.80 -0.18
C TYR A 48 -15.20 2.53 -0.32
N ALA A 49 -14.56 3.30 -1.21
CA ALA A 49 -13.12 3.46 -1.26
C ALA A 49 -12.74 4.87 -0.80
N TRP A 50 -11.67 4.99 -0.03
CA TRP A 50 -11.04 6.26 0.33
C TRP A 50 -9.69 6.36 -0.34
N VAL A 51 -9.52 7.37 -1.18
CA VAL A 51 -8.29 7.62 -1.95
C VAL A 51 -7.54 8.79 -1.33
N GLY A 52 -6.26 8.62 -1.09
CA GLY A 52 -5.37 9.68 -0.61
C GLY A 52 -5.01 10.64 -1.74
N HIS A 53 -5.24 11.92 -1.54
CA HIS A 53 -4.76 12.96 -2.43
C HIS A 53 -3.31 13.29 -2.10
N TYR A 54 -2.37 12.65 -2.80
CA TYR A 54 -0.94 12.89 -2.62
C TYR A 54 -0.50 14.22 -3.24
N GLY A 55 -1.01 14.54 -4.42
CA GLY A 55 -0.91 15.87 -5.05
C GLY A 55 0.44 16.20 -5.66
N VAL A 56 1.39 15.25 -5.71
CA VAL A 56 2.69 15.35 -6.40
C VAL A 56 2.99 14.04 -7.09
N GLU A 57 3.76 14.09 -8.17
CA GLU A 57 4.02 12.89 -8.97
C GLU A 57 4.88 11.86 -8.22
N THR A 58 5.93 12.32 -7.55
CA THR A 58 6.81 11.44 -6.74
C THR A 58 7.13 12.09 -5.41
N SER A 59 7.62 11.29 -4.47
CA SER A 59 8.07 11.77 -3.16
C SER A 59 9.24 12.77 -3.25
N GLY A 60 9.96 12.81 -4.36
CA GLY A 60 11.06 13.75 -4.61
C GLY A 60 10.63 15.13 -5.12
N HIS A 61 9.39 15.29 -5.60
CA HIS A 61 8.91 16.57 -6.11
C HIS A 61 8.76 17.63 -5.02
N ALA A 62 9.08 18.87 -5.37
CA ALA A 62 8.84 20.03 -4.51
C ALA A 62 7.34 20.36 -4.43
N GLY A 63 6.93 21.06 -3.36
CA GLY A 63 5.56 21.51 -3.15
C GLY A 63 4.85 20.79 -1.99
N ALA A 64 3.79 21.39 -1.51
CA ALA A 64 3.05 20.89 -0.35
C ALA A 64 2.32 19.56 -0.63
N GLY A 65 1.88 19.34 -1.87
CA GLY A 65 1.03 18.22 -2.23
C GLY A 65 -0.43 18.39 -1.82
N GLY A 66 -1.21 17.33 -1.99
CA GLY A 66 -2.64 17.30 -1.67
C GLY A 66 -2.90 17.08 -0.18
N HIS A 67 -4.08 17.48 0.27
CA HIS A 67 -4.48 17.41 1.68
C HIS A 67 -5.89 16.86 1.87
N SER A 68 -6.35 15.99 0.98
CA SER A 68 -7.72 15.48 1.01
C SER A 68 -7.78 13.96 1.05
N LEU A 69 -8.86 13.44 1.64
CA LEU A 69 -9.34 12.09 1.40
C LEU A 69 -10.57 12.15 0.50
N LEU A 70 -10.61 11.31 -0.51
CA LEU A 70 -11.65 11.27 -1.53
C LEU A 70 -12.47 9.99 -1.33
N GLN A 71 -13.72 10.14 -0.92
CA GLN A 71 -14.62 9.00 -0.69
C GLN A 71 -15.39 8.68 -1.96
N ILE A 72 -15.23 7.46 -2.45
CA ILE A 72 -15.87 6.94 -3.66
C ILE A 72 -16.94 5.92 -3.25
N ASP A 73 -18.17 6.06 -3.74
CA ASP A 73 -19.16 4.98 -3.70
C ASP A 73 -18.82 4.00 -4.83
N ILE A 74 -18.41 2.78 -4.45
CA ILE A 74 -17.90 1.79 -5.41
C ILE A 74 -18.99 1.29 -6.34
N ALA A 75 -20.21 1.07 -5.82
CA ALA A 75 -21.32 0.56 -6.60
C ALA A 75 -21.92 1.61 -7.55
N ALA A 76 -22.01 2.85 -7.09
CA ALA A 76 -22.50 3.97 -7.89
C ALA A 76 -21.41 4.50 -8.86
N GLY A 77 -20.13 4.24 -8.59
CA GLY A 77 -19.02 4.72 -9.40
C GLY A 77 -18.89 6.25 -9.36
N VAL A 78 -19.02 6.88 -8.20
CA VAL A 78 -18.98 8.34 -8.07
C VAL A 78 -18.19 8.80 -6.85
N LEU A 79 -17.54 9.96 -6.96
CA LEU A 79 -16.98 10.67 -5.83
C LEU A 79 -18.14 11.29 -5.04
N VAL A 80 -18.36 10.80 -3.81
CA VAL A 80 -19.47 11.25 -2.97
C VAL A 80 -19.06 12.33 -1.96
N ARG A 81 -17.75 12.36 -1.62
CA ARG A 81 -17.29 13.29 -0.60
C ARG A 81 -15.79 13.55 -0.72
N THR A 82 -15.38 14.78 -0.39
CA THR A 82 -14.00 15.18 -0.18
C THR A 82 -13.84 15.65 1.26
N ILE A 83 -12.96 15.01 2.03
CA ILE A 83 -12.66 15.35 3.41
C ILE A 83 -11.36 16.16 3.41
N ASP A 84 -11.42 17.40 3.88
CA ASP A 84 -10.24 18.26 4.01
C ASP A 84 -9.44 17.86 5.26
N LEU A 85 -8.16 17.57 5.05
CA LEU A 85 -7.22 17.19 6.12
C LEU A 85 -6.19 18.28 6.41
N ALA A 86 -6.34 19.50 5.87
CA ALA A 86 -5.39 20.58 6.13
C ALA A 86 -5.21 20.79 7.66
N PRO A 87 -3.98 21.01 8.15
CA PRO A 87 -2.76 21.32 7.43
C PRO A 87 -1.89 20.09 7.04
N PHE A 88 -2.47 18.89 7.04
CA PHE A 88 -1.76 17.65 6.75
C PHE A 88 -1.73 17.39 5.25
N ASN A 89 -0.54 17.39 4.66
CA ASN A 89 -0.34 17.30 3.23
C ASN A 89 0.32 15.98 2.82
N ARG A 90 0.28 15.69 1.52
CA ARG A 90 0.81 14.46 0.92
C ARG A 90 0.25 13.24 1.63
N ILE A 91 -1.08 13.08 1.51
CA ILE A 91 -1.78 11.92 2.08
C ILE A 91 -1.40 10.69 1.25
N HIS A 92 -0.53 9.85 1.82
CA HIS A 92 0.05 8.71 1.15
C HIS A 92 -0.45 7.39 1.71
N GLY A 93 0.21 6.82 2.72
CA GLY A 93 -0.20 5.54 3.29
C GLY A 93 -1.61 5.58 3.85
N LEU A 94 -2.45 4.62 3.48
CA LEU A 94 -3.80 4.44 3.98
C LEU A 94 -3.99 3.01 4.46
N GLN A 95 -4.63 2.84 5.61
CA GLN A 95 -5.03 1.54 6.14
C GLN A 95 -6.41 1.64 6.81
N MET A 96 -7.08 0.52 6.92
CA MET A 96 -8.34 0.40 7.64
C MET A 96 -8.26 -0.78 8.59
N ASP A 97 -8.77 -0.61 9.81
CA ASP A 97 -8.82 -1.69 10.79
C ASP A 97 -10.12 -2.52 10.71
N GLU A 98 -10.24 -3.52 11.57
CA GLU A 98 -11.41 -4.41 11.61
C GLU A 98 -12.71 -3.72 12.04
N GLN A 99 -12.64 -2.48 12.54
CA GLN A 99 -13.80 -1.66 12.91
C GLN A 99 -14.14 -0.61 11.85
N ASP A 100 -13.54 -0.71 10.64
CA ASP A 100 -13.66 0.27 9.55
C ASP A 100 -13.23 1.70 9.95
N ARG A 101 -12.29 1.83 10.91
CA ARG A 101 -11.64 3.10 11.20
C ARG A 101 -10.51 3.32 10.21
N LEU A 102 -10.45 4.53 9.65
CA LEU A 102 -9.48 4.89 8.63
C LEU A 102 -8.25 5.54 9.25
N TYR A 103 -7.09 5.07 8.84
CA TYR A 103 -5.79 5.63 9.19
C TYR A 103 -5.13 6.18 7.94
N ALA A 104 -4.66 7.42 8.00
CA ALA A 104 -4.02 8.12 6.89
C ALA A 104 -2.70 8.74 7.33
N LEU A 105 -1.66 8.59 6.52
CA LEU A 105 -0.34 9.13 6.84
C LEU A 105 -0.06 10.37 5.99
N SER A 106 0.17 11.50 6.67
CA SER A 106 0.70 12.70 6.05
C SER A 106 2.22 12.60 5.96
N GLU A 107 2.75 12.42 4.76
CA GLU A 107 4.19 12.33 4.54
C GLU A 107 4.90 13.64 4.90
N GLU A 108 4.30 14.78 4.52
CA GLU A 108 4.88 16.11 4.75
C GLU A 108 4.96 16.48 6.24
N LYS A 109 3.97 16.07 7.02
CA LYS A 109 3.91 16.39 8.46
C LYS A 109 4.40 15.24 9.35
N ALA A 110 4.78 14.11 8.76
CA ALA A 110 5.16 12.91 9.50
C ALA A 110 4.15 12.58 10.62
N THR A 111 2.87 12.58 10.26
CA THR A 111 1.74 12.46 11.20
C THR A 111 0.76 11.41 10.73
N LEU A 112 0.44 10.48 11.61
CA LEU A 112 -0.62 9.50 11.43
C LEU A 112 -1.95 10.08 11.91
N LEU A 113 -2.93 10.13 11.02
CA LEU A 113 -4.27 10.64 11.24
C LEU A 113 -5.23 9.47 11.42
N VAL A 114 -6.23 9.62 12.29
CA VAL A 114 -7.28 8.61 12.49
C VAL A 114 -8.64 9.24 12.32
N LEU A 115 -9.47 8.66 11.45
CA LEU A 115 -10.89 8.94 11.33
C LEU A 115 -11.64 7.74 11.90
N ASP A 116 -12.43 7.98 12.95
CA ASP A 116 -13.15 6.94 13.68
C ASP A 116 -14.34 6.39 12.87
N ARG A 117 -15.03 7.29 12.19
CA ARG A 117 -16.16 7.01 11.32
C ARG A 117 -16.00 7.73 9.98
N PRO A 118 -15.12 7.23 9.08
CA PRO A 118 -14.68 7.97 7.89
C PRO A 118 -15.83 8.37 6.95
N SER A 119 -16.97 7.65 6.98
CA SER A 119 -18.15 7.99 6.17
C SER A 119 -18.89 9.25 6.63
N ILE A 120 -18.68 9.74 7.87
CA ILE A 120 -19.37 10.88 8.44
C ILE A 120 -18.45 11.91 9.10
N ASP A 121 -17.22 11.54 9.46
CA ASP A 121 -16.26 12.47 10.07
C ASP A 121 -15.79 13.51 9.03
N ASP A 122 -15.75 14.79 9.42
CA ASP A 122 -15.30 15.90 8.56
C ASP A 122 -13.79 16.16 8.65
N GLY A 123 -13.07 15.36 9.42
CA GLY A 123 -11.63 15.43 9.61
C GLY A 123 -11.14 14.40 10.61
N PRO A 124 -9.82 14.37 10.87
CA PRO A 124 -9.25 13.37 11.77
C PRO A 124 -9.69 13.62 13.23
N ARG A 125 -10.03 12.55 13.91
CA ARG A 125 -10.31 12.54 15.35
C ARG A 125 -9.03 12.52 16.17
N ARG A 126 -7.96 12.02 15.58
CA ARG A 126 -6.63 11.96 16.19
C ARG A 126 -5.56 12.25 15.16
N ALA A 127 -4.48 12.86 15.63
CA ALA A 127 -3.28 13.11 14.88
C ALA A 127 -2.10 12.81 15.80
N VAL A 128 -1.30 11.82 15.47
CA VAL A 128 -0.14 11.41 16.29
C VAL A 128 1.13 11.46 15.47
N PRO A 129 2.25 11.97 16.03
CA PRO A 129 3.52 11.95 15.32
C PRO A 129 3.93 10.53 14.94
N SER A 130 4.37 10.33 13.71
CA SER A 130 4.89 9.04 13.25
C SER A 130 6.27 8.69 13.82
N GLY A 131 6.97 9.66 14.39
CA GLY A 131 8.27 9.48 15.04
C GLY A 131 9.47 9.40 14.09
N GLY A 132 9.31 9.76 12.82
CA GLY A 132 10.40 9.73 11.84
C GLY A 132 10.37 10.91 10.86
N ILE A 133 11.22 10.86 9.84
CA ILE A 133 11.30 11.89 8.80
C ILE A 133 10.87 11.27 7.47
N LYS A 134 9.91 11.93 6.81
CA LYS A 134 9.32 11.50 5.56
C LYS A 134 8.68 10.10 5.71
N SER A 135 7.71 10.04 6.60
CA SER A 135 6.93 8.83 6.87
C SER A 135 5.98 8.59 5.70
N HIS A 136 6.21 7.51 4.97
CA HIS A 136 5.62 7.29 3.65
C HIS A 136 4.47 6.28 3.68
N LEU A 137 4.72 5.13 4.27
CA LEU A 137 3.77 4.04 4.42
C LEU A 137 3.78 3.54 5.86
N PHE A 138 2.79 2.73 6.21
CA PHE A 138 2.74 2.10 7.52
C PHE A 138 2.00 0.76 7.48
N ALA A 139 2.42 -0.18 8.32
CA ALA A 139 1.62 -1.35 8.68
C ALA A 139 0.71 -1.01 9.84
N LEU A 140 -0.47 -1.60 9.89
CA LEU A 140 -1.44 -1.45 10.96
C LEU A 140 -1.82 -2.83 11.49
N THR A 141 -1.90 -3.00 12.83
CA THR A 141 -2.52 -4.19 13.42
C THR A 141 -4.01 -4.21 13.12
N ARG A 142 -4.60 -5.41 13.03
CA ARG A 142 -6.03 -5.59 12.69
C ARG A 142 -6.97 -4.84 13.62
N ASP A 143 -6.62 -4.77 14.89
CA ASP A 143 -7.39 -4.03 15.91
C ASP A 143 -7.18 -2.50 15.85
N GLY A 144 -6.28 -2.01 14.97
CA GLY A 144 -5.91 -0.60 14.88
C GLY A 144 -5.11 -0.06 16.07
N GLY A 145 -4.70 -0.93 16.99
CA GLY A 145 -4.03 -0.54 18.25
C GLY A 145 -2.57 -0.14 18.08
N THR A 146 -1.93 -0.56 16.98
CA THR A 146 -0.51 -0.29 16.72
C THR A 146 -0.27 -0.05 15.24
N ALA A 147 0.49 1.01 14.93
CA ALA A 147 0.99 1.28 13.57
C ALA A 147 2.52 1.24 13.56
N TYR A 148 3.08 0.78 12.44
CA TYR A 148 4.52 0.73 12.19
C TYR A 148 4.80 1.60 10.97
N CYS A 149 5.38 2.78 11.14
CA CYS A 149 5.60 3.76 10.08
C CYS A 149 6.99 3.59 9.45
N MET A 150 7.03 3.47 8.11
CA MET A 150 8.26 3.44 7.32
C MET A 150 8.72 4.88 7.05
N ASN A 151 9.89 5.25 7.56
CA ASN A 151 10.42 6.61 7.50
C ASN A 151 11.61 6.67 6.55
N LEU A 152 11.37 7.20 5.34
CA LEU A 152 12.32 7.11 4.23
C LEU A 152 13.65 7.81 4.48
N LEU A 153 13.64 8.97 5.13
CA LEU A 153 14.83 9.81 5.29
C LEU A 153 15.52 9.68 6.65
N SER A 154 14.80 9.23 7.67
CA SER A 154 15.45 8.84 8.94
C SER A 154 15.91 7.39 8.95
N HIS A 155 15.62 6.61 7.88
CA HIS A 155 16.00 5.20 7.75
C HIS A 155 15.53 4.33 8.91
N THR A 156 14.34 4.63 9.43
CA THR A 156 13.78 3.95 10.61
C THR A 156 12.39 3.39 10.32
N VAL A 157 12.04 2.37 11.08
CA VAL A 157 10.65 1.97 11.31
C VAL A 157 10.28 2.37 12.72
N THR A 158 9.17 3.05 12.89
CA THR A 158 8.68 3.50 14.19
C THR A 158 7.37 2.83 14.56
N LYS A 159 7.30 2.25 15.76
CA LYS A 159 6.09 1.72 16.37
C LYS A 159 5.34 2.87 17.05
N VAL A 160 4.10 3.08 16.67
CA VAL A 160 3.23 4.16 17.16
C VAL A 160 1.95 3.56 17.73
N LYS A 161 1.42 4.17 18.79
CA LYS A 161 0.14 3.82 19.41
C LYS A 161 -0.90 4.89 19.08
N PRO A 162 -1.74 4.73 18.02
CA PRO A 162 -2.63 5.77 17.55
C PRO A 162 -3.66 6.22 18.60
N TRP A 163 -4.00 5.34 19.55
CA TRP A 163 -5.00 5.57 20.60
C TRP A 163 -4.41 6.02 21.93
N ASP A 164 -3.07 5.99 22.07
CA ASP A 164 -2.37 6.51 23.26
C ASP A 164 -1.45 7.67 22.86
N PRO A 165 -1.91 8.91 22.96
CA PRO A 165 -1.13 10.09 22.56
C PRO A 165 0.07 10.36 23.47
N LEU A 166 0.16 9.69 24.63
CA LEU A 166 1.29 9.81 25.56
C LEU A 166 2.38 8.76 25.31
N ALA A 167 2.09 7.73 24.52
CA ALA A 167 3.09 6.73 24.16
C ALA A 167 4.10 7.33 23.18
N ALA A 168 5.37 7.36 23.60
CA ALA A 168 6.45 7.76 22.71
C ALA A 168 6.65 6.72 21.60
N PRO A 169 6.93 7.14 20.35
CA PRO A 169 7.30 6.21 19.28
C PRO A 169 8.57 5.43 19.62
N VAL A 170 8.58 4.13 19.32
CA VAL A 170 9.77 3.27 19.48
C VAL A 170 10.33 2.99 18.10
N ALA A 171 11.61 3.33 17.88
CA ALA A 171 12.25 3.22 16.58
C ALA A 171 13.24 2.05 16.50
N CYS A 172 13.36 1.45 15.31
CA CYS A 172 14.47 0.58 14.93
C CYS A 172 15.00 0.98 13.54
N HIS A 173 16.22 0.54 13.20
CA HIS A 173 16.86 0.77 11.92
C HIS A 173 16.97 -0.57 11.16
N PRO A 174 16.04 -0.89 10.23
CA PRO A 174 16.05 -2.17 9.52
C PRO A 174 17.02 -2.21 8.34
N GLY A 175 17.39 -1.07 7.82
CA GLY A 175 18.21 -0.81 6.64
C GLY A 175 17.89 0.56 6.07
N ASP A 176 18.53 0.93 4.96
CA ASP A 176 18.39 2.27 4.40
C ASP A 176 17.15 2.40 3.51
N LYS A 177 16.38 3.46 3.73
CA LYS A 177 15.13 3.78 3.03
C LYS A 177 14.11 2.63 3.12
N PRO A 178 13.62 2.29 4.33
CA PRO A 178 12.55 1.31 4.47
C PRO A 178 11.26 1.86 3.84
N GLU A 179 10.60 1.05 2.98
CA GLU A 179 9.37 1.49 2.30
C GLU A 179 8.29 0.40 2.28
N GLY A 180 8.56 -0.75 1.67
CA GLY A 180 7.61 -1.85 1.63
C GLY A 180 7.50 -2.56 2.97
N TYR A 181 6.29 -3.05 3.27
CA TYR A 181 6.00 -3.70 4.55
C TYR A 181 4.91 -4.75 4.41
N CYS A 182 4.93 -5.75 5.28
CA CYS A 182 3.77 -6.56 5.63
C CYS A 182 3.94 -7.20 7.02
N LEU A 183 2.84 -7.41 7.71
CA LEU A 183 2.82 -8.16 8.96
C LEU A 183 2.67 -9.67 8.69
N SER A 184 3.27 -10.51 9.55
CA SER A 184 2.97 -11.95 9.62
C SER A 184 1.51 -12.18 10.01
N GLY A 185 1.00 -13.40 9.78
CA GLY A 185 -0.39 -13.74 10.09
C GLY A 185 -0.77 -13.60 11.58
N ASP A 186 0.19 -13.77 12.47
CA ASP A 186 0.07 -13.58 13.92
C ASP A 186 0.45 -12.17 14.40
N GLU A 187 0.83 -11.27 13.46
CA GLU A 187 1.28 -9.89 13.70
C GLU A 187 2.54 -9.74 14.57
N ARG A 188 3.28 -10.84 14.82
CA ARG A 188 4.49 -10.83 15.66
C ARG A 188 5.76 -10.46 14.92
N THR A 189 5.73 -10.51 13.59
CA THR A 189 6.84 -10.14 12.73
C THR A 189 6.39 -9.10 11.72
N LEU A 190 7.14 -8.00 11.62
CA LEU A 190 7.01 -7.04 10.54
C LEU A 190 8.14 -7.29 9.54
N PHE A 191 7.77 -7.61 8.30
CA PHE A 191 8.69 -7.70 7.18
C PHE A 191 8.80 -6.34 6.49
N VAL A 192 10.02 -5.92 6.18
CA VAL A 192 10.31 -4.61 5.58
C VAL A 192 11.30 -4.77 4.44
N SER A 193 11.04 -4.08 3.33
CA SER A 193 12.01 -3.92 2.24
C SER A 193 12.73 -2.57 2.35
N ASN A 194 14.06 -2.60 2.23
CA ASN A 194 14.93 -1.43 2.39
C ASN A 194 15.56 -1.10 1.04
N ARG A 195 15.02 -0.08 0.38
CA ARG A 195 15.30 0.25 -1.01
C ARG A 195 16.78 0.53 -1.31
N TRP A 196 17.41 1.38 -0.48
CA TRP A 196 18.78 1.81 -0.75
C TRP A 196 19.84 0.79 -0.32
N SER A 197 19.55 0.03 0.72
CA SER A 197 20.47 -1.04 1.12
C SER A 197 20.25 -2.35 0.37
N GLY A 198 19.23 -2.48 -0.49
CA GLY A 198 18.94 -3.70 -1.24
C GLY A 198 18.74 -4.91 -0.32
N THR A 199 17.99 -4.74 0.78
CA THR A 199 17.82 -5.78 1.80
C THR A 199 16.37 -5.94 2.21
N LEU A 200 16.05 -7.13 2.72
CA LEU A 200 14.84 -7.39 3.48
C LEU A 200 15.18 -7.52 4.97
N ALA A 201 14.26 -7.13 5.83
CA ALA A 201 14.38 -7.28 7.27
C ALA A 201 13.13 -7.89 7.89
N ALA A 202 13.32 -8.73 8.91
CA ALA A 202 12.27 -9.21 9.81
C ALA A 202 12.46 -8.57 11.19
N ILE A 203 11.47 -7.83 11.65
CA ILE A 203 11.45 -7.08 12.89
C ILE A 203 10.48 -7.73 13.86
N ASP A 204 10.92 -7.96 15.09
CA ASP A 204 10.02 -8.33 16.18
C ASP A 204 9.11 -7.15 16.53
N THR A 205 7.81 -7.33 16.46
CA THR A 205 6.83 -6.26 16.65
C THR A 205 6.67 -5.83 18.09
N GLU A 206 6.99 -6.68 19.05
CA GLU A 206 6.94 -6.36 20.49
C GLU A 206 8.14 -5.52 20.91
N SER A 207 9.34 -6.05 20.69
CA SER A 207 10.60 -5.42 21.12
C SER A 207 11.16 -4.38 20.17
N MET A 208 10.65 -4.31 18.92
CA MET A 208 11.20 -3.49 17.84
C MET A 208 12.67 -3.80 17.52
N THR A 209 13.07 -5.06 17.66
CA THR A 209 14.42 -5.53 17.30
C THR A 209 14.43 -6.19 15.94
N VAL A 210 15.45 -5.90 15.14
CA VAL A 210 15.66 -6.57 13.85
C VAL A 210 16.21 -7.97 14.15
N ARG A 211 15.36 -8.99 13.93
CA ARG A 211 15.74 -10.40 14.17
C ARG A 211 16.59 -10.96 13.02
N LYS A 212 16.34 -10.50 11.80
CA LYS A 212 17.03 -10.98 10.61
C LYS A 212 17.12 -9.90 9.55
N ARG A 213 18.21 -9.89 8.78
CA ARG A 213 18.35 -9.19 7.50
C ARG A 213 18.89 -10.17 6.47
N ALA A 214 18.44 -10.01 5.23
CA ALA A 214 18.95 -10.77 4.10
C ALA A 214 19.12 -9.84 2.88
N PRO A 215 20.07 -10.11 1.99
CA PRO A 215 20.16 -9.43 0.71
C PRO A 215 18.87 -9.62 -0.08
N SER A 216 18.50 -8.62 -0.85
CA SER A 216 17.44 -8.65 -1.84
C SER A 216 18.01 -8.18 -3.18
N ARG A 217 17.13 -8.07 -4.17
CA ARG A 217 17.46 -7.52 -5.47
C ARG A 217 17.53 -5.99 -5.43
N ASP A 218 17.89 -5.37 -6.56
CA ASP A 218 18.02 -3.92 -6.64
C ASP A 218 16.67 -3.22 -6.42
N ASP A 219 16.69 -2.21 -5.55
CA ASP A 219 15.57 -1.33 -5.18
C ASP A 219 14.29 -2.12 -4.82
N PRO A 220 14.30 -2.98 -3.76
CA PRO A 220 13.11 -3.70 -3.32
C PRO A 220 12.11 -2.71 -2.72
N THR A 221 11.03 -2.43 -3.46
CA THR A 221 10.10 -1.32 -3.16
C THR A 221 8.94 -1.74 -2.29
N ARG A 222 8.30 -2.88 -2.59
CA ARG A 222 7.15 -3.37 -1.84
C ARG A 222 7.38 -4.83 -1.45
N ILE A 223 6.82 -5.21 -0.30
CA ILE A 223 6.81 -6.59 0.19
C ILE A 223 5.40 -6.94 0.66
N TYR A 224 4.91 -8.10 0.27
CA TYR A 224 3.55 -8.53 0.53
C TYR A 224 3.53 -9.97 1.04
N ARG A 225 2.70 -10.25 2.03
CA ARG A 225 2.44 -11.61 2.48
C ARG A 225 1.42 -12.29 1.56
N TRP A 226 1.88 -13.24 0.76
CA TRP A 226 0.98 -14.14 0.03
C TRP A 226 0.36 -15.19 0.96
N SER A 227 1.19 -15.83 1.75
CA SER A 227 0.79 -16.83 2.77
C SER A 227 1.77 -16.78 3.95
N ASP A 228 1.59 -17.65 4.94
CA ASP A 228 2.54 -17.77 6.05
C ASP A 228 3.89 -18.38 5.62
N ASN A 229 3.96 -18.92 4.40
CA ASN A 229 5.17 -19.55 3.85
C ASN A 229 5.69 -18.84 2.60
N LEU A 230 5.10 -17.71 2.19
CA LEU A 230 5.52 -17.02 0.97
C LEU A 230 5.27 -15.51 1.04
N LEU A 231 6.33 -14.75 0.79
CA LEU A 231 6.28 -13.32 0.53
C LEU A 231 6.52 -13.06 -0.97
N LEU A 232 5.91 -12.00 -1.48
CA LEU A 232 6.19 -11.44 -2.81
C LEU A 232 6.85 -10.08 -2.64
N VAL A 233 7.95 -9.84 -3.34
CA VAL A 233 8.71 -8.58 -3.29
C VAL A 233 8.79 -7.98 -4.68
N THR A 234 8.41 -6.73 -4.84
CA THR A 234 8.64 -5.98 -6.07
C THR A 234 10.03 -5.34 -6.03
N ASN A 235 10.86 -5.64 -7.02
CA ASN A 235 12.20 -5.06 -7.16
C ASN A 235 12.17 -4.03 -8.30
N TYR A 236 11.98 -2.78 -7.93
CA TYR A 236 11.76 -1.70 -8.88
C TYR A 236 12.98 -1.44 -9.77
N GLY A 237 14.18 -1.47 -9.19
CA GLY A 237 15.44 -1.28 -9.93
C GLY A 237 15.72 -2.42 -10.90
N GLU A 238 15.56 -3.65 -10.46
CA GLU A 238 15.84 -4.84 -11.29
C GLU A 238 14.70 -5.22 -12.24
N ARG A 239 13.50 -4.66 -12.05
CA ARG A 239 12.30 -5.01 -12.83
C ARG A 239 11.96 -6.50 -12.66
N SER A 240 11.68 -6.91 -11.45
CA SER A 240 11.31 -8.29 -11.16
C SER A 240 10.35 -8.39 -9.97
N VAL A 241 9.74 -9.55 -9.84
CA VAL A 241 9.04 -9.97 -8.62
C VAL A 241 9.79 -11.15 -8.03
N SER A 242 10.25 -11.04 -6.78
CA SER A 242 10.85 -12.15 -6.04
C SER A 242 9.81 -12.86 -5.19
N LEU A 243 9.97 -14.18 -5.11
CA LEU A 243 9.27 -15.06 -4.18
C LEU A 243 10.23 -15.38 -3.03
N VAL A 244 9.85 -15.09 -1.80
CA VAL A 244 10.77 -15.14 -0.64
C VAL A 244 10.15 -15.98 0.47
N ASP A 245 10.95 -16.84 1.08
CA ASP A 245 10.58 -17.59 2.29
C ASP A 245 10.58 -16.63 3.51
N PRO A 246 9.46 -16.42 4.22
CA PRO A 246 9.38 -15.51 5.36
C PRO A 246 10.22 -15.94 6.57
N HIS A 247 10.54 -17.24 6.70
CA HIS A 247 11.30 -17.77 7.85
C HIS A 247 12.81 -17.54 7.67
N THR A 248 13.29 -17.64 6.43
CA THR A 248 14.71 -17.49 6.12
C THR A 248 15.05 -16.15 5.48
N LEU A 249 14.08 -15.44 4.90
CA LEU A 249 14.24 -14.28 4.03
C LEU A 249 15.07 -14.59 2.77
N GLU A 250 15.23 -15.86 2.43
CA GLU A 250 15.91 -16.28 1.22
C GLU A 250 14.96 -16.25 0.02
N GLU A 251 15.46 -15.77 -1.10
CA GLU A 251 14.73 -15.84 -2.37
C GLU A 251 14.62 -17.29 -2.81
N VAL A 252 13.39 -17.78 -2.99
CA VAL A 252 13.11 -19.14 -3.49
C VAL A 252 12.92 -19.16 -5.00
N ASP A 253 12.56 -18.00 -5.57
CA ASP A 253 12.48 -17.79 -7.03
C ASP A 253 12.34 -16.31 -7.36
N HIS A 254 12.59 -15.94 -8.63
CA HIS A 254 12.27 -14.60 -9.10
C HIS A 254 11.78 -14.64 -10.55
N VAL A 255 10.96 -13.66 -10.91
CA VAL A 255 10.37 -13.53 -12.23
C VAL A 255 10.76 -12.18 -12.81
N PRO A 256 11.63 -12.15 -13.84
CA PRO A 256 12.01 -10.90 -14.50
C PRO A 256 10.82 -10.33 -15.29
N MET A 257 10.79 -9.02 -15.38
CA MET A 257 9.73 -8.26 -16.05
C MET A 257 10.33 -7.30 -17.08
N GLN A 258 9.50 -6.88 -18.04
CA GLN A 258 9.88 -5.84 -19.02
C GLN A 258 9.85 -4.44 -18.39
N ALA A 259 8.87 -4.21 -17.54
CA ALA A 259 8.61 -2.96 -16.86
C ALA A 259 8.83 -3.08 -15.34
N ARG A 260 8.86 -1.96 -14.64
CA ARG A 260 9.03 -1.93 -13.19
C ARG A 260 7.70 -2.25 -12.49
N ALA A 261 7.76 -3.12 -11.50
CA ALA A 261 6.60 -3.41 -10.66
C ALA A 261 6.42 -2.29 -9.61
N ILE A 262 5.24 -1.69 -9.56
CA ILE A 262 4.89 -0.60 -8.65
C ILE A 262 4.21 -1.15 -7.39
N ALA A 263 3.10 -1.86 -7.56
CA ALA A 263 2.29 -2.40 -6.47
C ALA A 263 1.67 -3.74 -6.86
N LEU A 264 1.24 -4.51 -5.86
CA LEU A 264 0.50 -5.75 -6.04
C LEU A 264 -0.83 -5.73 -5.29
N SER A 265 -1.83 -6.37 -5.90
CA SER A 265 -3.04 -6.81 -5.21
C SER A 265 -3.32 -8.28 -5.52
N PHE A 266 -4.25 -8.89 -4.80
CA PHE A 266 -4.41 -10.34 -4.84
C PHE A 266 -5.86 -10.77 -5.06
N ASP A 267 -6.03 -11.77 -5.91
CA ASP A 267 -7.16 -12.67 -5.90
C ASP A 267 -6.66 -14.04 -5.42
N ARG A 268 -6.80 -14.26 -4.11
CA ARG A 268 -6.26 -15.48 -3.47
C ARG A 268 -7.03 -16.73 -3.85
N GLU A 269 -8.32 -16.59 -4.16
CA GLU A 269 -9.15 -17.72 -4.57
C GLU A 269 -8.73 -18.26 -5.93
N ARG A 270 -8.40 -17.34 -6.85
CA ARG A 270 -7.87 -17.70 -8.18
C ARG A 270 -6.38 -18.02 -8.17
N GLY A 271 -5.67 -17.72 -7.08
CA GLY A 271 -4.23 -17.95 -6.98
C GLY A 271 -3.40 -16.92 -7.75
N VAL A 272 -3.94 -15.73 -8.05
CA VAL A 272 -3.28 -14.72 -8.86
C VAL A 272 -2.96 -13.44 -8.10
N ALA A 273 -1.89 -12.77 -8.52
CA ALA A 273 -1.56 -11.40 -8.14
C ALA A 273 -1.70 -10.48 -9.35
N PHE A 274 -2.24 -9.29 -9.13
CA PHE A 274 -2.28 -8.21 -10.11
C PHE A 274 -1.09 -7.30 -9.84
N VAL A 275 -0.19 -7.17 -10.83
CA VAL A 275 1.07 -6.42 -10.71
C VAL A 275 0.97 -5.16 -11.54
N SER A 276 0.80 -4.02 -10.89
CA SER A 276 0.83 -2.69 -11.53
C SER A 276 2.24 -2.38 -12.01
N GLN A 277 2.37 -1.84 -13.23
CA GLN A 277 3.65 -1.62 -13.91
C GLN A 277 3.78 -0.19 -14.43
N ASP A 278 5.01 0.32 -14.54
CA ASP A 278 5.30 1.69 -15.00
C ASP A 278 5.16 1.90 -16.52
N ASP A 279 4.73 0.88 -17.25
CA ASP A 279 4.44 0.92 -18.69
C ASP A 279 2.94 0.87 -19.01
N ASP A 280 2.12 1.39 -18.12
CA ASP A 280 0.67 1.53 -18.26
C ASP A 280 -0.07 0.19 -18.41
N ARG A 281 0.38 -0.82 -17.67
CA ARG A 281 -0.24 -2.15 -17.64
C ARG A 281 -0.37 -2.70 -16.22
N VAL A 282 -1.31 -3.61 -16.05
CA VAL A 282 -1.37 -4.52 -14.90
C VAL A 282 -1.19 -5.94 -15.39
N GLY A 283 -0.15 -6.60 -14.91
CA GLY A 283 0.10 -8.01 -15.22
C GLY A 283 -0.73 -8.94 -14.32
N VAL A 284 -1.32 -9.97 -14.90
CA VAL A 284 -1.99 -11.05 -14.16
C VAL A 284 -0.98 -12.15 -13.94
N PHE A 285 -0.52 -12.30 -12.70
CA PHE A 285 0.56 -13.20 -12.31
C PHE A 285 0.00 -14.41 -11.54
N ASP A 286 0.09 -15.60 -12.12
CA ASP A 286 -0.23 -16.87 -11.42
C ASP A 286 0.93 -17.19 -10.45
N VAL A 287 0.63 -17.13 -9.14
CA VAL A 287 1.63 -17.32 -8.08
C VAL A 287 2.09 -18.77 -7.99
N ARG A 288 1.25 -19.75 -8.38
CA ARG A 288 1.58 -21.17 -8.34
C ARG A 288 2.52 -21.56 -9.48
N THR A 289 2.22 -21.09 -10.71
CA THR A 289 3.05 -21.39 -11.91
C THR A 289 4.21 -20.42 -12.05
N ARG A 290 4.19 -19.29 -11.31
CA ARG A 290 5.20 -18.22 -11.33
C ARG A 290 5.34 -17.59 -12.72
N ARG A 291 4.20 -17.36 -13.40
CA ARG A 291 4.15 -16.82 -14.76
C ARG A 291 3.08 -15.73 -14.88
N PHE A 292 3.36 -14.77 -15.73
CA PHE A 292 2.33 -13.84 -16.19
C PHE A 292 1.47 -14.54 -17.23
N GLU A 293 0.16 -14.61 -16.99
CA GLU A 293 -0.82 -15.21 -17.90
C GLU A 293 -1.32 -14.21 -18.94
N SER A 294 -1.50 -12.96 -18.55
CA SER A 294 -2.02 -11.89 -19.40
C SER A 294 -1.65 -10.51 -18.85
N TYR A 295 -2.01 -9.47 -19.60
CA TYR A 295 -1.84 -8.07 -19.21
C TYR A 295 -3.11 -7.29 -19.51
N ILE A 296 -3.50 -6.44 -18.56
CA ILE A 296 -4.57 -5.47 -18.70
C ILE A 296 -3.94 -4.13 -19.08
N ALA A 297 -4.32 -3.56 -20.22
CA ALA A 297 -3.90 -2.22 -20.61
C ALA A 297 -4.67 -1.18 -19.77
N THR A 298 -3.94 -0.25 -19.18
CA THR A 298 -4.50 0.76 -18.27
C THR A 298 -4.30 2.18 -18.80
N GLN A 299 -4.71 3.17 -18.03
CA GLN A 299 -4.26 4.55 -18.21
C GLN A 299 -2.88 4.72 -17.56
N ARG A 300 -2.39 5.96 -17.55
CA ARG A 300 -1.01 6.27 -17.15
C ARG A 300 -0.75 5.99 -15.67
N GLU A 301 0.31 5.21 -15.45
CA GLU A 301 0.87 4.87 -14.15
C GLU A 301 -0.16 4.24 -13.20
N PRO A 302 -0.58 2.98 -13.50
CA PRO A 302 -1.40 2.20 -12.57
C PRO A 302 -0.63 2.01 -11.26
N ASP A 303 -1.30 2.22 -10.14
CA ASP A 303 -0.70 2.15 -8.81
C ASP A 303 -1.40 1.07 -7.98
N VAL A 304 -1.94 1.43 -6.84
CA VAL A 304 -2.64 0.48 -5.97
C VAL A 304 -3.94 0.01 -6.60
N SER A 305 -4.19 -1.28 -6.50
CA SER A 305 -5.41 -1.92 -6.97
C SER A 305 -6.02 -2.83 -5.90
N LYS A 306 -7.28 -3.19 -6.10
CA LYS A 306 -8.00 -4.17 -5.29
C LYS A 306 -9.04 -4.91 -6.13
N VAL A 307 -9.15 -6.23 -5.94
CA VAL A 307 -10.24 -7.02 -6.49
C VAL A 307 -11.48 -6.82 -5.63
N ILE A 308 -12.60 -6.44 -6.26
CA ILE A 308 -13.90 -6.25 -5.63
C ILE A 308 -14.93 -7.16 -6.28
N GLY A 309 -15.93 -7.61 -5.50
CA GLY A 309 -17.03 -8.42 -6.02
C GLY A 309 -16.74 -9.92 -6.17
N SER A 310 -15.54 -10.41 -5.86
CA SER A 310 -15.32 -11.82 -5.59
C SER A 310 -15.84 -12.08 -4.17
N ARG A 311 -17.02 -12.67 -4.06
CA ARG A 311 -17.49 -13.16 -2.77
C ARG A 311 -16.86 -14.53 -2.53
N GLY A 312 -15.90 -14.57 -1.59
CA GLY A 312 -15.54 -15.78 -0.89
C GLY A 312 -16.59 -16.12 0.15
#